data_855eeb25fd702c2887643c011e1bf17b
#
_entry.id   855eeb25fd702c2887643c011e1bf17b
#
_cell.length_a   1.000
_cell.length_b   1.000
_cell.length_c   1.000
_cell.angle_alpha   90.00
_cell.angle_beta   90.00
_cell.angle_gamma   90.00
#
_symmetry.space_group_name_H-M   'P 1'
#
loop_
_entity.id
_entity.type
_entity.pdbx_description
1 polymer ?
#
loop_
_entity_poly.entity_id
_entity_poly.type
_entity_poly.pdbx_seq_one_letter_code
_entity_poly.pdbx_strand_id
1 'polypeptide(L)'
;RGLCKVFGCCMHMIYVSTYNLGSSAVVGSGVPIAGGAAFALKRQKKENIAVAIFGDGASSRGSVHEMMNLASVWGLPLLFFMENNHYGMSASSDRMIATDSIHSRAEGYRILHKRVDGNDVEAVFDAVKRAREEILENDKPFFIEVDTYRLCGHSKSDKLLYRTREEEKEWENKDPIVRYEAYLVSSGILTRDECESIKEKARNDVDIAWINAWNKRDDILPLDEAESLVMPKSDIPLFSKGNDTHKGSYRTAVREALS
;
A
#
# COMPACT_ATOMS: atom_id res chain seq x y z
N ARG A 1 11.41 7.13 -14.35
CA ARG A 1 10.52 6.13 -13.67
C ARG A 1 9.03 6.39 -13.91
N GLY A 2 8.56 7.64 -13.98
CA GLY A 2 7.19 7.98 -14.40
C GLY A 2 6.85 7.56 -15.83
N LEU A 3 7.80 7.57 -16.72
CA LEU A 3 7.67 7.15 -18.12
C LEU A 3 7.29 5.67 -18.27
N CYS A 4 7.81 4.78 -17.44
CA CYS A 4 7.46 3.37 -17.48
C CYS A 4 5.95 3.15 -17.32
N LYS A 5 5.26 3.96 -16.53
CA LYS A 5 3.80 3.86 -16.36
C LYS A 5 3.03 4.34 -17.57
N VAL A 6 3.45 5.42 -18.18
CA VAL A 6 2.77 6.01 -19.35
C VAL A 6 2.86 5.06 -20.55
N PHE A 7 3.97 4.36 -20.68
CA PHE A 7 4.26 3.46 -21.79
C PHE A 7 4.13 1.97 -21.46
N GLY A 8 3.56 1.62 -20.30
CA GLY A 8 3.23 0.24 -19.97
C GLY A 8 4.41 -0.65 -19.58
N CYS A 9 5.54 -0.07 -19.16
CA CYS A 9 6.73 -0.85 -18.85
C CYS A 9 6.60 -1.69 -17.59
N CYS A 10 6.19 -1.14 -16.46
CA CYS A 10 6.11 -1.87 -15.20
C CYS A 10 5.23 -1.13 -14.20
N MET A 11 4.36 -1.87 -13.51
CA MET A 11 3.56 -1.32 -12.42
C MET A 11 4.31 -1.30 -11.08
N HIS A 12 5.50 -1.86 -11.02
CA HIS A 12 6.34 -1.83 -9.84
C HIS A 12 7.07 -0.48 -9.74
N MET A 13 6.63 0.35 -8.80
CA MET A 13 7.25 1.64 -8.55
C MET A 13 7.88 1.66 -7.17
N ILE A 14 9.19 1.86 -7.15
CA ILE A 14 9.96 2.01 -5.93
C ILE A 14 10.61 3.40 -5.95
N TYR A 15 10.44 4.16 -4.88
CA TYR A 15 11.06 5.47 -4.73
C TYR A 15 11.57 5.65 -3.30
N VAL A 16 12.68 4.99 -3.02
CA VAL A 16 13.23 4.83 -1.65
C VAL A 16 13.54 6.17 -0.98
N SER A 17 13.96 7.17 -1.76
CA SER A 17 14.26 8.51 -1.21
C SER A 17 13.04 9.22 -0.60
N THR A 18 11.82 8.77 -0.91
CA THR A 18 10.56 9.26 -0.31
C THR A 18 9.92 8.22 0.61
N TYR A 19 10.68 7.20 1.03
CA TYR A 19 10.18 6.08 1.84
C TYR A 19 9.07 5.25 1.16
N ASN A 20 8.87 5.42 -0.14
CA ASN A 20 7.98 4.57 -0.92
C ASN A 20 8.73 3.32 -1.35
N LEU A 21 8.48 2.21 -0.66
CA LEU A 21 9.15 0.93 -0.90
C LEU A 21 8.59 0.18 -2.11
N GLY A 22 7.50 0.65 -2.67
CA GLY A 22 7.01 0.15 -3.94
C GLY A 22 5.51 -0.05 -4.02
N SER A 23 5.05 -0.17 -5.25
CA SER A 23 3.73 -0.69 -5.60
C SER A 23 3.90 -1.89 -6.53
N SER A 24 3.01 -2.86 -6.47
CA SER A 24 3.08 -4.08 -7.26
C SER A 24 1.73 -4.38 -7.92
N ALA A 25 1.77 -4.89 -9.14
CA ALA A 25 0.59 -5.42 -9.81
C ALA A 25 0.16 -6.79 -9.24
N VAL A 26 1.04 -7.45 -8.50
CA VAL A 26 0.71 -8.71 -7.81
C VAL A 26 -0.08 -8.37 -6.55
N VAL A 27 -1.38 -8.65 -6.60
CA VAL A 27 -2.33 -8.31 -5.53
C VAL A 27 -1.90 -8.89 -4.19
N GLY A 28 -1.78 -8.05 -3.16
CA GLY A 28 -1.39 -8.44 -1.80
C GLY A 28 0.12 -8.54 -1.55
N SER A 29 0.98 -8.49 -2.60
CA SER A 29 2.44 -8.63 -2.42
C SER A 29 3.10 -7.46 -1.67
N GLY A 30 2.48 -6.29 -1.65
CA GLY A 30 2.99 -5.15 -0.88
C GLY A 30 3.01 -5.39 0.63
N VAL A 31 2.13 -6.27 1.12
CA VAL A 31 2.00 -6.54 2.55
C VAL A 31 3.24 -7.23 3.14
N PRO A 32 3.75 -8.35 2.57
CA PRO A 32 5.00 -8.95 3.05
C PRO A 32 6.23 -8.05 2.84
N ILE A 33 6.24 -7.20 1.79
CA ILE A 33 7.31 -6.20 1.61
C ILE A 33 7.32 -5.19 2.76
N ALA A 34 6.16 -4.66 3.13
CA ALA A 34 6.03 -3.77 4.28
C ALA A 34 6.39 -4.47 5.60
N GLY A 35 6.05 -5.76 5.73
CA GLY A 35 6.46 -6.59 6.86
C GLY A 35 7.99 -6.72 6.98
N GLY A 36 8.69 -6.91 5.86
CA GLY A 36 10.16 -6.91 5.81
C GLY A 36 10.75 -5.56 6.23
N ALA A 37 10.15 -4.46 5.79
CA ALA A 37 10.55 -3.12 6.22
C ALA A 37 10.32 -2.90 7.73
N ALA A 38 9.17 -3.32 8.25
CA ALA A 38 8.88 -3.27 9.68
C ALA A 38 9.88 -4.09 10.50
N PHE A 39 10.25 -5.27 10.02
CA PHE A 39 11.29 -6.10 10.64
C PHE A 39 12.63 -5.36 10.69
N ALA A 40 13.04 -4.72 9.59
CA ALA A 40 14.27 -3.95 9.54
C ALA A 40 14.25 -2.75 10.50
N LEU A 41 13.13 -2.03 10.57
CA LEU A 41 12.95 -0.91 11.51
C LEU A 41 13.11 -1.39 12.96
N LYS A 42 12.46 -2.49 13.33
CA LYS A 42 12.58 -3.10 14.66
C LYS A 42 14.01 -3.51 14.98
N ARG A 43 14.70 -4.17 14.03
CA ARG A 43 16.12 -4.58 14.21
C ARG A 43 17.04 -3.38 14.39
N GLN A 44 16.77 -2.29 13.72
CA GLN A 44 17.52 -1.03 13.83
C GLN A 44 17.09 -0.16 15.02
N LYS A 45 16.09 -0.58 15.81
CA LYS A 45 15.53 0.17 16.95
C LYS A 45 15.08 1.59 16.57
N LYS A 46 14.47 1.72 15.39
CA LYS A 46 13.94 3.02 14.91
C LYS A 46 12.50 3.22 15.36
N GLU A 47 12.19 4.44 15.77
CA GLU A 47 10.83 4.89 16.15
C GLU A 47 9.97 5.23 14.92
N ASN A 48 10.01 4.38 13.92
CA ASN A 48 9.25 4.49 12.69
C ASN A 48 8.35 3.27 12.53
N ILE A 49 7.28 3.40 11.77
CA ILE A 49 6.41 2.29 11.38
C ILE A 49 6.49 2.05 9.88
N ALA A 50 6.23 0.83 9.44
CA ALA A 50 5.93 0.54 8.05
C ALA A 50 4.41 0.52 7.84
N VAL A 51 3.95 0.95 6.65
CA VAL A 51 2.54 0.95 6.29
C VAL A 51 2.34 0.09 5.05
N ALA A 52 1.45 -0.89 5.14
CA ALA A 52 1.00 -1.69 4.03
C ALA A 52 -0.39 -1.19 3.58
N ILE A 53 -0.47 -0.58 2.39
CA ILE A 53 -1.75 -0.12 1.82
C ILE A 53 -2.23 -1.16 0.81
N PHE A 54 -3.46 -1.64 0.97
CA PHE A 54 -4.05 -2.65 0.11
C PHE A 54 -5.60 -2.57 0.12
N GLY A 55 -6.23 -3.08 -0.93
CA GLY A 55 -7.69 -3.08 -1.06
C GLY A 55 -8.37 -4.29 -0.42
N ASP A 56 -9.70 -4.26 -0.35
CA ASP A 56 -10.57 -5.32 0.14
C ASP A 56 -10.33 -6.66 -0.58
N GLY A 57 -10.21 -6.66 -1.91
CA GLY A 57 -9.88 -7.88 -2.68
C GLY A 57 -8.53 -8.50 -2.30
N ALA A 58 -7.54 -7.67 -1.93
CA ALA A 58 -6.24 -8.15 -1.48
C ALA A 58 -6.30 -8.78 -0.08
N SER A 59 -7.25 -8.38 0.76
CA SER A 59 -7.39 -8.87 2.13
C SER A 59 -7.59 -10.38 2.23
N SER A 60 -8.04 -11.01 1.15
CA SER A 60 -8.25 -12.47 1.08
C SER A 60 -7.04 -13.25 0.53
N ARG A 61 -5.91 -12.58 0.26
CA ARG A 61 -4.67 -13.27 -0.17
C ARG A 61 -3.99 -13.95 1.01
N GLY A 62 -3.50 -15.18 0.79
CA GLY A 62 -2.77 -15.94 1.82
C GLY A 62 -1.60 -15.16 2.42
N SER A 63 -0.83 -14.44 1.58
CA SER A 63 0.30 -13.63 2.03
C SER A 63 -0.08 -12.52 3.03
N VAL A 64 -1.30 -12.00 2.98
CA VAL A 64 -1.80 -11.02 3.96
C VAL A 64 -2.02 -11.69 5.30
N HIS A 65 -2.67 -12.86 5.30
CA HIS A 65 -2.93 -13.65 6.51
C HIS A 65 -1.64 -14.14 7.16
N GLU A 66 -0.70 -14.65 6.37
CA GLU A 66 0.62 -15.06 6.83
C GLU A 66 1.37 -13.90 7.49
N MET A 67 1.35 -12.71 6.85
CA MET A 67 2.02 -11.54 7.39
C MET A 67 1.34 -10.99 8.65
N MET A 68 0.00 -11.04 8.76
CA MET A 68 -0.70 -10.69 10.00
C MET A 68 -0.22 -11.58 11.15
N ASN A 69 -0.11 -12.88 10.91
CA ASN A 69 0.42 -13.81 11.91
C ASN A 69 1.87 -13.48 12.30
N LEU A 70 2.76 -13.34 11.31
CA LEU A 70 4.17 -13.04 11.57
C LEU A 70 4.38 -11.69 12.27
N ALA A 71 3.65 -10.66 11.83
CA ALA A 71 3.72 -9.34 12.43
C ALA A 71 3.32 -9.36 13.90
N SER A 72 2.27 -10.11 14.24
CA SER A 72 1.82 -10.28 15.63
C SER A 72 2.85 -11.06 16.46
N VAL A 73 3.34 -12.20 15.95
CA VAL A 73 4.33 -13.05 16.67
C VAL A 73 5.63 -12.31 16.94
N TRP A 74 6.10 -11.52 15.97
CA TRP A 74 7.36 -10.80 16.07
C TRP A 74 7.21 -9.38 16.64
N GLY A 75 5.99 -8.93 16.91
CA GLY A 75 5.72 -7.58 17.40
C GLY A 75 6.25 -6.50 16.44
N LEU A 76 5.93 -6.62 15.15
CA LEU A 76 6.46 -5.71 14.14
C LEU A 76 5.74 -4.36 14.16
N PRO A 77 6.47 -3.23 13.99
CA PRO A 77 5.88 -1.92 13.85
C PRO A 77 5.23 -1.75 12.46
N LEU A 78 4.12 -2.47 12.23
CA LEU A 78 3.43 -2.55 10.95
C LEU A 78 1.98 -2.09 11.09
N LEU A 79 1.60 -1.11 10.27
CA LEU A 79 0.22 -0.72 10.07
C LEU A 79 -0.32 -1.39 8.80
N PHE A 80 -1.36 -2.22 8.96
CA PHE A 80 -2.17 -2.71 7.87
C PHE A 80 -3.26 -1.68 7.58
N PHE A 81 -3.15 -0.96 6.48
CA PHE A 81 -4.09 0.05 6.05
C PHE A 81 -4.88 -0.50 4.86
N MET A 82 -6.11 -0.97 5.13
CA MET A 82 -6.94 -1.62 4.14
C MET A 82 -8.05 -0.68 3.66
N GLU A 83 -8.01 -0.35 2.37
CA GLU A 83 -9.02 0.45 1.69
C GLU A 83 -10.17 -0.47 1.25
N ASN A 84 -11.24 -0.51 2.03
CA ASN A 84 -12.46 -1.20 1.64
C ASN A 84 -13.25 -0.28 0.70
N ASN A 85 -13.00 -0.43 -0.59
CA ASN A 85 -13.69 0.34 -1.63
C ASN A 85 -14.87 -0.42 -2.25
N HIS A 86 -15.30 -1.50 -1.60
CA HIS A 86 -16.44 -2.37 -1.91
C HIS A 86 -16.29 -3.24 -3.16
N TYR A 87 -15.22 -3.08 -3.95
CA TYR A 87 -15.06 -3.82 -5.20
C TYR A 87 -13.64 -4.29 -5.48
N GLY A 88 -13.43 -5.59 -5.48
CA GLY A 88 -12.26 -6.23 -6.07
C GLY A 88 -12.45 -6.42 -7.58
N MET A 89 -12.00 -5.48 -8.42
CA MET A 89 -12.36 -5.36 -9.83
C MET A 89 -13.89 -5.21 -10.01
N SER A 90 -14.59 -6.22 -10.47
CA SER A 90 -16.04 -6.25 -10.68
C SER A 90 -16.80 -7.05 -9.62
N ALA A 91 -16.09 -7.69 -8.71
CA ALA A 91 -16.70 -8.49 -7.65
C ALA A 91 -16.88 -7.64 -6.38
N SER A 92 -18.12 -7.55 -5.88
CA SER A 92 -18.39 -6.83 -4.63
C SER A 92 -17.80 -7.57 -3.44
N SER A 93 -17.34 -6.81 -2.45
CA SER A 93 -16.78 -7.37 -1.21
C SER A 93 -17.79 -8.26 -0.48
N ASP A 94 -19.07 -7.91 -0.46
CA ASP A 94 -20.15 -8.65 0.19
C ASP A 94 -20.33 -10.07 -0.37
N ARG A 95 -19.99 -10.27 -1.65
CA ARG A 95 -20.06 -11.60 -2.29
C ARG A 95 -18.80 -12.42 -2.11
N MET A 96 -17.67 -11.76 -1.87
CA MET A 96 -16.36 -12.41 -1.86
C MET A 96 -15.78 -12.59 -0.47
N ILE A 97 -16.33 -11.93 0.52
CA ILE A 97 -15.83 -11.91 1.89
C ILE A 97 -16.93 -12.36 2.84
N ALA A 98 -16.64 -13.41 3.61
CA ALA A 98 -17.63 -14.06 4.48
C ALA A 98 -17.95 -13.30 5.78
N THR A 99 -17.22 -12.22 6.07
CA THR A 99 -17.43 -11.43 7.29
C THR A 99 -18.03 -10.07 6.93
N ASP A 100 -18.99 -9.61 7.75
CA ASP A 100 -19.60 -8.28 7.59
C ASP A 100 -18.61 -7.12 7.82
N SER A 101 -17.47 -7.42 8.42
CA SER A 101 -16.43 -6.47 8.76
C SER A 101 -15.07 -7.11 8.58
N ILE A 102 -14.29 -6.58 7.62
CA ILE A 102 -13.01 -7.19 7.24
C ILE A 102 -11.97 -7.03 8.35
N HIS A 103 -12.00 -5.89 9.06
CA HIS A 103 -11.04 -5.62 10.14
C HIS A 103 -11.14 -6.63 11.29
N SER A 104 -12.30 -7.26 11.51
CA SER A 104 -12.47 -8.27 12.56
C SER A 104 -11.59 -9.52 12.36
N ARG A 105 -11.11 -9.77 11.14
CA ARG A 105 -10.13 -10.83 10.87
C ARG A 105 -8.83 -10.66 11.67
N ALA A 106 -8.48 -9.40 12.01
CA ALA A 106 -7.29 -9.08 12.79
C ALA A 106 -7.35 -9.64 14.22
N GLU A 107 -8.55 -9.85 14.79
CA GLU A 107 -8.75 -10.45 16.11
C GLU A 107 -8.14 -11.85 16.21
N GLY A 108 -8.28 -12.65 15.14
CA GLY A 108 -7.71 -14.00 15.07
C GLY A 108 -6.18 -14.03 15.22
N TYR A 109 -5.52 -12.90 14.94
CA TYR A 109 -4.07 -12.69 15.08
C TYR A 109 -3.70 -11.84 16.29
N ARG A 110 -4.65 -11.49 17.16
CA ARG A 110 -4.47 -10.59 18.31
C ARG A 110 -3.92 -9.23 17.92
N ILE A 111 -4.31 -8.72 16.75
CA ILE A 111 -3.96 -7.40 16.25
C ILE A 111 -5.08 -6.43 16.62
N LEU A 112 -4.70 -5.28 17.21
CA LEU A 112 -5.64 -4.19 17.46
C LEU A 112 -6.14 -3.65 16.11
N HIS A 113 -7.44 -3.39 16.02
CA HIS A 113 -8.03 -2.98 14.76
C HIS A 113 -9.13 -1.93 14.94
N LYS A 114 -9.41 -1.20 13.87
CA LYS A 114 -10.45 -0.19 13.82
C LYS A 114 -11.02 -0.07 12.40
N ARG A 115 -12.32 0.17 12.30
CA ARG A 115 -12.96 0.66 11.07
C ARG A 115 -13.20 2.16 11.17
N VAL A 116 -12.99 2.90 10.09
CA VAL A 116 -13.14 4.35 9.99
C VAL A 116 -13.84 4.72 8.69
N ASP A 117 -14.64 5.79 8.71
CA ASP A 117 -15.19 6.41 7.50
C ASP A 117 -14.02 6.97 6.67
N GLY A 118 -13.72 6.32 5.54
CA GLY A 118 -12.64 6.70 4.65
C GLY A 118 -12.89 7.98 3.86
N ASN A 119 -14.13 8.46 3.86
CA ASN A 119 -14.51 9.71 3.23
C ASN A 119 -14.52 10.89 4.23
N ASP A 120 -14.05 10.66 5.45
CA ASP A 120 -13.77 11.68 6.46
C ASP A 120 -12.26 11.79 6.69
N VAL A 121 -11.65 12.84 6.14
CA VAL A 121 -10.19 13.05 6.15
C VAL A 121 -9.64 13.18 7.58
N GLU A 122 -10.36 13.87 8.47
CA GLU A 122 -9.93 14.05 9.85
C GLU A 122 -10.05 12.76 10.66
N ALA A 123 -11.11 11.99 10.45
CA ALA A 123 -11.29 10.69 11.10
C ALA A 123 -10.19 9.70 10.68
N VAL A 124 -9.81 9.69 9.39
CA VAL A 124 -8.68 8.86 8.90
C VAL A 124 -7.36 9.33 9.49
N PHE A 125 -7.10 10.65 9.52
CA PHE A 125 -5.90 11.22 10.12
C PHE A 125 -5.75 10.80 11.59
N ASP A 126 -6.81 10.97 12.37
CA ASP A 126 -6.81 10.62 13.81
C ASP A 126 -6.65 9.11 14.02
N ALA A 127 -7.28 8.28 13.16
CA ALA A 127 -7.14 6.83 13.25
C ALA A 127 -5.69 6.39 12.99
N VAL A 128 -5.05 6.94 11.96
CA VAL A 128 -3.64 6.63 11.62
C VAL A 128 -2.69 7.12 12.71
N LYS A 129 -2.93 8.33 13.23
CA LYS A 129 -2.13 8.89 14.33
C LYS A 129 -2.17 7.99 15.56
N ARG A 130 -3.37 7.59 16.01
CA ARG A 130 -3.54 6.68 17.15
C ARG A 130 -2.94 5.31 16.89
N ALA A 131 -3.14 4.75 15.70
CA ALA A 131 -2.54 3.46 15.35
C ALA A 131 -1.01 3.51 15.41
N ARG A 132 -0.40 4.62 14.97
CA ARG A 132 1.05 4.82 15.09
C ARG A 132 1.51 4.85 16.55
N GLU A 133 0.81 5.59 17.39
CA GLU A 133 1.07 5.67 18.82
C GLU A 133 0.98 4.27 19.47
N GLU A 134 -0.12 3.57 19.26
CA GLU A 134 -0.33 2.20 19.76
C GLU A 134 0.74 1.19 19.30
N ILE A 135 1.15 1.28 18.03
CA ILE A 135 2.20 0.41 17.47
C ILE A 135 3.53 0.64 18.19
N LEU A 136 3.90 1.90 18.40
CA LEU A 136 5.20 2.26 19.00
C LEU A 136 5.24 2.02 20.52
N GLU A 137 4.12 2.19 21.21
CA GLU A 137 4.02 1.98 22.66
C GLU A 137 3.95 0.49 23.03
N ASN A 138 3.28 -0.32 22.20
CA ASN A 138 2.97 -1.70 22.56
C ASN A 138 3.81 -2.73 21.79
N ASP A 139 4.68 -2.33 20.87
CA ASP A 139 5.45 -3.23 19.99
C ASP A 139 4.53 -4.26 19.28
N LYS A 140 3.40 -3.80 18.74
CA LYS A 140 2.41 -4.66 18.08
C LYS A 140 1.90 -4.01 16.80
N PRO A 141 1.55 -4.82 15.78
CA PRO A 141 0.92 -4.29 14.58
C PRO A 141 -0.50 -3.75 14.87
N PHE A 142 -1.00 -2.93 13.96
CA PHE A 142 -2.35 -2.40 14.00
C PHE A 142 -3.03 -2.58 12.62
N PHE A 143 -4.35 -2.79 12.59
CA PHE A 143 -5.13 -2.92 11.37
C PHE A 143 -6.20 -1.83 11.31
N ILE A 144 -6.21 -1.05 10.24
CA ILE A 144 -7.28 -0.08 9.95
C ILE A 144 -8.02 -0.52 8.69
N GLU A 145 -9.34 -0.65 8.80
CA GLU A 145 -10.25 -0.71 7.67
C GLU A 145 -10.78 0.69 7.40
N VAL A 146 -10.46 1.21 6.22
CA VAL A 146 -10.94 2.49 5.73
C VAL A 146 -12.09 2.22 4.79
N ASP A 147 -13.32 2.52 5.24
CA ASP A 147 -14.54 2.31 4.50
C ASP A 147 -14.76 3.47 3.51
N THR A 148 -14.55 3.21 2.24
CA THR A 148 -14.60 4.18 1.17
C THR A 148 -15.25 3.59 -0.08
N TYR A 149 -15.19 4.27 -1.21
CA TYR A 149 -15.76 3.79 -2.44
C TYR A 149 -14.92 4.17 -3.66
N ARG A 150 -14.82 3.25 -4.61
CA ARG A 150 -14.16 3.51 -5.88
C ARG A 150 -15.14 4.18 -6.85
N LEU A 151 -15.14 5.52 -6.90
CA LEU A 151 -16.04 6.32 -7.76
C LEU A 151 -15.87 6.03 -9.25
N CYS A 152 -14.63 5.79 -9.70
CA CYS A 152 -14.33 5.49 -11.10
C CYS A 152 -14.29 3.98 -11.37
N GLY A 153 -14.34 3.59 -12.66
CA GLY A 153 -14.12 2.20 -13.05
C GLY A 153 -12.70 1.70 -12.70
N HIS A 154 -12.55 0.40 -12.58
CA HIS A 154 -11.27 -0.22 -12.28
C HIS A 154 -10.20 0.06 -13.35
N SER A 155 -10.63 0.19 -14.60
CA SER A 155 -9.78 0.54 -15.75
C SER A 155 -10.54 1.44 -16.73
N LYS A 156 -9.84 2.02 -17.71
CA LYS A 156 -10.47 2.84 -18.76
C LYS A 156 -11.57 2.14 -19.55
N SER A 157 -11.49 0.81 -19.68
CA SER A 157 -12.46 -0.01 -20.40
C SER A 157 -13.59 -0.56 -19.53
N ASP A 158 -13.56 -0.29 -18.24
CA ASP A 158 -14.57 -0.76 -17.31
C ASP A 158 -15.88 0.00 -17.48
N LYS A 159 -16.94 -0.71 -17.91
CA LYS A 159 -18.25 -0.16 -18.17
C LYS A 159 -19.16 -0.08 -16.94
N LEU A 160 -18.65 -0.48 -15.77
CA LEU A 160 -19.37 -0.43 -14.48
C LEU A 160 -20.73 -1.19 -14.46
N LEU A 161 -20.89 -2.24 -15.28
CA LEU A 161 -22.13 -2.99 -15.41
C LEU A 161 -22.49 -3.83 -14.15
N TYR A 162 -21.60 -3.91 -13.20
CA TYR A 162 -21.73 -4.72 -11.98
C TYR A 162 -22.29 -3.94 -10.79
N ARG A 163 -22.53 -2.64 -10.94
CA ARG A 163 -23.10 -1.75 -9.91
C ARG A 163 -24.20 -0.86 -10.52
N THR A 164 -25.05 -0.31 -9.67
CA THR A 164 -26.17 0.52 -10.10
C THR A 164 -25.78 2.01 -10.14
N ARG A 165 -26.53 2.79 -10.91
CA ARG A 165 -26.34 4.25 -10.95
C ARG A 165 -26.79 4.94 -9.66
N GLU A 166 -27.77 4.36 -8.98
CA GLU A 166 -28.24 4.82 -7.69
C GLU A 166 -27.14 4.69 -6.63
N GLU A 167 -26.45 3.55 -6.61
CA GLU A 167 -25.30 3.33 -5.75
C GLU A 167 -24.18 4.33 -6.03
N GLU A 168 -23.83 4.52 -7.31
CA GLU A 168 -22.79 5.50 -7.70
C GLU A 168 -23.13 6.90 -7.21
N LYS A 169 -24.37 7.34 -7.42
CA LYS A 169 -24.83 8.67 -7.02
C LYS A 169 -24.88 8.86 -5.50
N GLU A 170 -25.21 7.81 -4.76
CA GLU A 170 -25.15 7.84 -3.29
C GLU A 170 -23.71 8.12 -2.81
N TRP A 171 -22.73 7.43 -3.42
CA TRP A 171 -21.33 7.59 -3.04
C TRP A 171 -20.70 8.89 -3.57
N GLU A 172 -21.14 9.41 -4.72
CA GLU A 172 -20.75 10.74 -5.20
C GLU A 172 -21.09 11.84 -4.18
N ASN A 173 -22.23 11.71 -3.50
CA ASN A 173 -22.60 12.64 -2.43
C ASN A 173 -21.71 12.55 -1.18
N LYS A 174 -20.95 11.47 -1.06
CA LYS A 174 -20.01 11.22 0.03
C LYS A 174 -18.55 11.44 -0.38
N ASP A 175 -18.30 12.04 -1.56
CA ASP A 175 -16.95 12.33 -2.06
C ASP A 175 -16.14 13.09 -0.98
N PRO A 176 -14.98 12.57 -0.55
CA PRO A 176 -14.19 13.16 0.53
C PRO A 176 -13.71 14.58 0.21
N ILE A 177 -13.45 14.88 -1.07
CA ILE A 177 -13.00 16.22 -1.49
C ILE A 177 -14.14 17.21 -1.31
N VAL A 178 -15.34 16.87 -1.78
CA VAL A 178 -16.53 17.73 -1.67
C VAL A 178 -16.92 17.94 -0.19
N ARG A 179 -16.91 16.87 0.59
CA ARG A 179 -17.22 16.95 2.04
C ARG A 179 -16.23 17.83 2.79
N TYR A 180 -14.93 17.63 2.55
CA TYR A 180 -13.90 18.38 3.27
C TYR A 180 -13.86 19.85 2.86
N GLU A 181 -14.07 20.16 1.58
CA GLU A 181 -14.22 21.53 1.10
C GLU A 181 -15.39 22.24 1.80
N ALA A 182 -16.56 21.57 1.84
CA ALA A 182 -17.73 22.13 2.52
C ALA A 182 -17.46 22.40 4.01
N TYR A 183 -16.75 21.51 4.68
CA TYR A 183 -16.33 21.67 6.07
C TYR A 183 -15.38 22.85 6.24
N LEU A 184 -14.33 22.96 5.43
CA LEU A 184 -13.34 24.05 5.52
C LEU A 184 -13.97 25.43 5.30
N VAL A 185 -14.91 25.52 4.33
CA VAL A 185 -15.62 26.77 4.07
C VAL A 185 -16.60 27.11 5.19
N SER A 186 -17.38 26.14 5.66
CA SER A 186 -18.37 26.36 6.72
C SER A 186 -17.73 26.71 8.06
N SER A 187 -16.54 26.18 8.31
CA SER A 187 -15.74 26.47 9.53
C SER A 187 -14.93 27.76 9.42
N GLY A 188 -14.98 28.46 8.28
CA GLY A 188 -14.26 29.71 8.05
C GLY A 188 -12.73 29.54 7.97
N ILE A 189 -12.24 28.32 7.74
CA ILE A 189 -10.81 28.01 7.60
C ILE A 189 -10.32 28.44 6.21
N LEU A 190 -11.12 28.22 5.17
CA LEU A 190 -10.86 28.65 3.80
C LEU A 190 -12.09 29.33 3.21
N THR A 191 -11.85 30.25 2.28
CA THR A 191 -12.87 30.82 1.39
C THR A 191 -13.08 29.89 0.18
N ARG A 192 -14.20 30.07 -0.53
CA ARG A 192 -14.44 29.35 -1.80
C ARG A 192 -13.38 29.62 -2.86
N ASP A 193 -12.93 30.87 -2.95
CA ASP A 193 -11.91 31.30 -3.92
C ASP A 193 -10.55 30.63 -3.64
N GLU A 194 -10.19 30.47 -2.36
CA GLU A 194 -8.99 29.72 -1.97
C GLU A 194 -9.11 28.24 -2.32
N CYS A 195 -10.28 27.62 -2.11
CA CYS A 195 -10.51 26.23 -2.52
C CYS A 195 -10.37 26.05 -4.04
N GLU A 196 -10.94 26.94 -4.84
CA GLU A 196 -10.77 26.88 -6.30
C GLU A 196 -9.32 27.11 -6.74
N SER A 197 -8.60 28.02 -6.10
CA SER A 197 -7.16 28.23 -6.36
C SER A 197 -6.34 26.97 -6.07
N ILE A 198 -6.64 26.26 -4.98
CA ILE A 198 -5.98 24.98 -4.66
C ILE A 198 -6.27 23.92 -5.73
N LYS A 199 -7.51 23.82 -6.19
CA LYS A 199 -7.90 22.88 -7.27
C LYS A 199 -7.20 23.20 -8.59
N GLU A 200 -7.16 24.49 -8.97
CA GLU A 200 -6.44 24.92 -10.18
C GLU A 200 -4.94 24.60 -10.09
N LYS A 201 -4.33 24.90 -8.96
CA LYS A 201 -2.94 24.56 -8.73
C LYS A 201 -2.69 23.05 -8.87
N ALA A 202 -3.53 22.22 -8.25
CA ALA A 202 -3.41 20.77 -8.33
C ALA A 202 -3.55 20.25 -9.78
N ARG A 203 -4.49 20.80 -10.58
CA ARG A 203 -4.64 20.47 -12.00
C ARG A 203 -3.38 20.85 -12.78
N ASN A 204 -2.89 22.07 -12.58
CA ASN A 204 -1.70 22.57 -13.27
C ASN A 204 -0.45 21.75 -12.92
N ASP A 205 -0.27 21.36 -11.65
CA ASP A 205 0.85 20.51 -11.22
C ASP A 205 0.82 19.12 -11.91
N VAL A 206 -0.38 18.54 -12.09
CA VAL A 206 -0.57 17.29 -12.83
C VAL A 206 -0.26 17.46 -14.31
N ASP A 207 -0.72 18.55 -14.94
CA ASP A 207 -0.48 18.86 -16.36
C ASP A 207 1.01 19.07 -16.63
N ILE A 208 1.69 19.81 -15.77
CA ILE A 208 3.15 20.00 -15.84
C ILE A 208 3.88 18.66 -15.70
N ALA A 209 3.48 17.81 -14.74
CA ALA A 209 4.08 16.50 -14.55
C ALA A 209 3.87 15.60 -15.78
N TRP A 210 2.68 15.66 -16.39
CA TRP A 210 2.37 14.95 -17.63
C TRP A 210 3.23 15.42 -18.79
N ILE A 211 3.30 16.74 -19.02
CA ILE A 211 4.13 17.34 -20.10
C ILE A 211 5.60 16.97 -19.92
N ASN A 212 6.11 17.05 -18.70
CA ASN A 212 7.49 16.68 -18.40
C ASN A 212 7.76 15.19 -18.68
N ALA A 213 6.82 14.30 -18.29
CA ALA A 213 6.93 12.88 -18.59
C ALA A 213 6.87 12.60 -20.10
N TRP A 214 5.98 13.28 -20.81
CA TRP A 214 5.83 13.16 -22.26
C TRP A 214 7.08 13.62 -23.01
N ASN A 215 7.67 14.76 -22.64
CA ASN A 215 8.88 15.29 -23.26
C ASN A 215 10.10 14.38 -23.03
N LYS A 216 10.10 13.58 -21.99
CA LYS A 216 11.14 12.59 -21.68
C LYS A 216 10.82 11.17 -22.14
N ARG A 217 9.80 10.98 -23.00
CA ARG A 217 9.38 9.65 -23.45
C ARG A 217 10.45 8.89 -24.24
N ASP A 218 11.33 9.63 -24.91
CA ASP A 218 12.40 9.09 -25.74
C ASP A 218 13.73 8.94 -24.96
N ASP A 219 13.79 9.38 -23.71
CA ASP A 219 14.92 9.20 -22.79
C ASP A 219 14.93 7.73 -22.28
N ILE A 220 15.31 6.82 -23.17
CA ILE A 220 15.45 5.41 -22.85
C ILE A 220 16.84 5.19 -22.25
N LEU A 221 16.86 4.56 -21.06
CA LEU A 221 18.12 4.14 -20.45
C LEU A 221 18.83 3.13 -21.37
N PRO A 222 20.15 3.24 -21.57
CA PRO A 222 20.94 2.20 -22.20
C PRO A 222 20.67 0.84 -21.56
N LEU A 223 20.69 -0.23 -22.35
CA LEU A 223 20.29 -1.56 -21.89
C LEU A 223 21.13 -2.03 -20.69
N ASP A 224 22.43 -1.78 -20.73
CA ASP A 224 23.38 -2.12 -19.67
C ASP A 224 23.10 -1.35 -18.37
N GLU A 225 22.69 -0.10 -18.46
CA GLU A 225 22.27 0.68 -17.30
C GLU A 225 20.93 0.15 -16.75
N ALA A 226 19.96 -0.15 -17.61
CA ALA A 226 18.69 -0.73 -17.23
C ALA A 226 18.87 -2.10 -16.55
N GLU A 227 19.72 -2.97 -17.09
CA GLU A 227 20.07 -4.27 -16.49
C GLU A 227 20.73 -4.12 -15.15
N SER A 228 21.62 -3.14 -14.95
CA SER A 228 22.28 -2.88 -13.67
C SER A 228 21.31 -2.44 -12.57
N LEU A 229 20.20 -1.80 -12.94
CA LEU A 229 19.14 -1.40 -11.99
C LEU A 229 18.24 -2.58 -11.58
N VAL A 230 18.07 -3.56 -12.46
CA VAL A 230 17.24 -4.75 -12.19
C VAL A 230 18.05 -5.86 -11.53
N MET A 231 19.29 -6.01 -11.95
CA MET A 231 20.26 -6.98 -11.43
C MET A 231 21.49 -6.23 -10.91
N PRO A 232 21.42 -5.58 -9.74
CA PRO A 232 22.62 -4.94 -9.19
C PRO A 232 23.71 -6.00 -9.04
N LYS A 233 24.93 -5.67 -9.47
CA LYS A 233 26.09 -6.54 -9.22
C LYS A 233 26.13 -6.77 -7.71
N SER A 234 25.89 -8.00 -7.33
CA SER A 234 25.96 -8.41 -5.95
C SER A 234 27.43 -8.57 -5.59
N ASP A 235 27.89 -7.76 -4.65
CA ASP A 235 29.18 -8.00 -3.98
C ASP A 235 29.08 -9.13 -2.95
N ILE A 236 27.94 -9.85 -2.91
CA ILE A 236 27.84 -11.07 -2.12
C ILE A 236 28.84 -12.04 -2.74
N PRO A 237 29.92 -12.39 -2.04
CA PRO A 237 30.88 -13.35 -2.56
C PRO A 237 30.11 -14.62 -2.90
N LEU A 238 30.10 -14.99 -4.18
CA LEU A 238 29.68 -16.33 -4.57
C LEU A 238 30.45 -17.27 -3.64
N PHE A 239 29.72 -18.06 -2.86
CA PHE A 239 30.32 -19.03 -1.96
C PHE A 239 31.47 -19.72 -2.70
N SER A 240 32.71 -19.42 -2.31
CA SER A 240 33.85 -20.18 -2.80
C SER A 240 33.54 -21.62 -2.42
N LYS A 241 33.59 -22.54 -3.38
CA LYS A 241 33.56 -23.96 -3.05
C LYS A 241 34.71 -24.17 -2.08
N GLY A 242 34.40 -24.27 -0.79
CA GLY A 242 35.37 -24.65 0.19
C GLY A 242 35.95 -26.02 -0.23
N ASN A 243 37.25 -26.21 -0.08
CA ASN A 243 37.87 -27.48 -0.39
C ASN A 243 37.46 -28.61 0.58
N ASP A 244 36.65 -28.28 1.60
CA ASP A 244 36.13 -29.24 2.55
C ASP A 244 34.85 -29.89 2.02
N THR A 245 35.01 -31.08 1.48
CA THR A 245 33.88 -31.94 1.15
C THR A 245 33.41 -32.71 2.38
N HIS A 246 32.52 -32.14 3.16
CA HIS A 246 31.79 -32.91 4.17
C HIS A 246 30.77 -33.84 3.49
N LYS A 247 30.98 -35.14 3.66
CA LYS A 247 29.94 -36.13 3.30
C LYS A 247 28.90 -36.16 4.41
N GLY A 248 27.80 -35.50 4.22
CA GLY A 248 26.68 -35.48 5.15
C GLY A 248 25.33 -35.45 4.43
N SER A 249 24.25 -35.62 5.17
CA SER A 249 22.91 -35.42 4.62
C SER A 249 22.70 -33.94 4.31
N TYR A 250 21.88 -33.62 3.30
CA TYR A 250 21.47 -32.24 2.98
C TYR A 250 20.92 -31.49 4.23
N ARG A 251 20.17 -32.19 5.07
CA ARG A 251 19.63 -31.67 6.34
C ARG A 251 20.74 -31.24 7.31
N THR A 252 21.86 -32.01 7.39
CA THR A 252 23.00 -31.68 8.24
C THR A 252 23.72 -30.44 7.71
N ALA A 253 23.92 -30.35 6.39
CA ALA A 253 24.59 -29.21 5.77
C ALA A 253 23.76 -27.90 5.95
N VAL A 254 22.44 -27.96 5.80
CA VAL A 254 21.57 -26.79 6.05
C VAL A 254 21.63 -26.37 7.53
N ARG A 255 21.61 -27.31 8.45
CA ARG A 255 21.70 -27.00 9.89
C ARG A 255 23.02 -26.33 10.25
N GLU A 256 24.14 -26.83 9.72
CA GLU A 256 25.47 -26.27 9.94
C GLU A 256 25.67 -24.89 9.32
N ALA A 257 25.02 -24.64 8.17
CA ALA A 257 25.04 -23.33 7.53
C ALA A 257 24.20 -22.27 8.26
N LEU A 258 23.24 -22.68 9.11
CA LEU A 258 22.35 -21.80 9.85
C LEU A 258 22.77 -21.62 11.33
N SER A 259 23.78 -22.35 11.81
CA SER A 259 24.37 -22.23 13.14
C SER A 259 25.50 -21.20 13.16
#